data_a6dfe7477e535c5c9675714d3861fc12
#
_entry.id   a6dfe7477e535c5c9675714d3861fc12
#
_cell.length_a   1.000
_cell.length_b   1.000
_cell.length_c   1.000
_cell.angle_alpha   90.00
_cell.angle_beta   90.00
_cell.angle_gamma   90.00
#
_symmetry.space_group_name_H-M   'P 1'
#
loop_
_entity.id
_entity.type
_entity.pdbx_description
1 polymer ?
#
loop_
_entity_poly.entity_id
_entity_poly.type
_entity_poly.pdbx_seq_one_letter_code
_entity_poly.pdbx_strand_id
1 'polypeptide(L)'
;MSEHSSDQTLSVEDRNSLTKAIMNILDNWGMQAAEQVAILDLPEKTPKRMLRRYREDTPFPDTPEVMKRLEHIIGIADALRTTYPHNPMMGSIWMRRKNDRFQSKSPLQLISEEGLNGILRIRTHLDCSFDWFEYKQ
;
A
#
# COMPACT_ATOMS: atom_id res chain seq x y z
N MET A 1 -8.25 12.24 29.14
CA MET A 1 -9.20 11.48 28.36
C MET A 1 -8.57 10.25 27.78
N SER A 2 -8.96 9.14 28.29
CA SER A 2 -8.41 7.87 27.87
C SER A 2 -8.80 7.51 26.45
N GLU A 3 -9.90 8.03 25.97
CA GLU A 3 -10.35 7.73 24.63
C GLU A 3 -9.35 8.13 23.57
N HIS A 4 -8.68 9.24 23.76
CA HIS A 4 -7.72 9.72 22.77
C HIS A 4 -6.52 8.80 22.68
N SER A 5 -6.09 8.31 23.83
CA SER A 5 -4.96 7.36 23.82
C SER A 5 -5.33 6.05 23.15
N SER A 6 -6.54 5.57 23.41
CA SER A 6 -6.96 4.29 22.82
C SER A 6 -7.15 4.40 21.33
N ASP A 7 -7.55 5.57 20.82
CA ASP A 7 -7.71 5.78 19.39
C ASP A 7 -6.39 5.71 18.64
N GLN A 8 -5.29 6.03 19.32
CA GLN A 8 -3.99 6.08 18.68
C GLN A 8 -3.21 4.77 18.80
N THR A 9 -3.71 3.86 19.63
CA THR A 9 -3.02 2.60 19.89
C THR A 9 -3.89 1.44 19.47
N LEU A 10 -3.44 0.72 18.45
CA LEU A 10 -4.14 -0.46 18.00
C LEU A 10 -3.78 -1.64 18.89
N SER A 11 -4.73 -2.53 19.12
CA SER A 11 -4.46 -3.78 19.81
C SER A 11 -3.58 -4.66 18.93
N VAL A 12 -2.98 -5.70 19.55
CA VAL A 12 -2.17 -6.64 18.80
C VAL A 12 -3.01 -7.32 17.72
N GLU A 13 -4.27 -7.65 18.03
CA GLU A 13 -5.16 -8.29 17.08
C GLU A 13 -5.46 -7.36 15.90
N ASP A 14 -5.69 -6.08 16.18
CA ASP A 14 -5.96 -5.10 15.13
C ASP A 14 -4.73 -4.92 14.25
N ARG A 15 -3.56 -4.89 14.87
CA ARG A 15 -2.31 -4.75 14.12
C ARG A 15 -2.04 -5.98 13.26
N ASN A 16 -2.36 -7.17 13.76
CA ASN A 16 -2.24 -8.39 12.96
C ASN A 16 -3.19 -8.36 11.77
N SER A 17 -4.42 -7.92 11.99
CA SER A 17 -5.40 -7.83 10.91
C SER A 17 -4.97 -6.84 9.85
N LEU A 18 -4.46 -5.70 10.29
CA LEU A 18 -3.95 -4.68 9.36
C LEU A 18 -2.77 -5.23 8.55
N THR A 19 -1.84 -5.90 9.23
CA THR A 19 -0.68 -6.48 8.57
C THR A 19 -1.09 -7.49 7.50
N LYS A 20 -2.04 -8.37 7.83
CA LYS A 20 -2.52 -9.36 6.86
C LYS A 20 -3.19 -8.69 5.67
N ALA A 21 -3.98 -7.66 5.92
CA ALA A 21 -4.64 -6.94 4.85
C ALA A 21 -3.63 -6.28 3.91
N ILE A 22 -2.60 -5.66 4.47
CA ILE A 22 -1.55 -5.03 3.66
C ILE A 22 -0.80 -6.08 2.85
N MET A 23 -0.40 -7.19 3.48
CA MET A 23 0.31 -8.24 2.75
C MET A 23 -0.54 -8.79 1.61
N ASN A 24 -1.84 -8.92 1.85
CA ASN A 24 -2.75 -9.36 0.81
C ASN A 24 -2.79 -8.38 -0.36
N ILE A 25 -2.80 -7.09 -0.07
CA ILE A 25 -2.77 -6.06 -1.12
C ILE A 25 -1.49 -6.17 -1.94
N LEU A 26 -0.35 -6.27 -1.27
CA LEU A 26 0.93 -6.33 -1.97
C LEU A 26 1.06 -7.61 -2.80
N ASP A 27 0.58 -8.72 -2.26
CA ASP A 27 0.57 -9.98 -3.00
C ASP A 27 -0.35 -9.89 -4.22
N ASN A 28 -1.50 -9.24 -4.06
CA ASN A 28 -2.45 -9.06 -5.15
C ASN A 28 -1.87 -8.17 -6.25
N TRP A 29 -1.04 -7.21 -5.88
CA TRP A 29 -0.35 -6.36 -6.87
C TRP A 29 0.79 -7.12 -7.55
N GLY A 30 1.09 -8.34 -7.09
CA GLY A 30 2.13 -9.15 -7.68
C GLY A 30 3.54 -8.76 -7.29
N MET A 31 3.70 -8.08 -6.17
CA MET A 31 5.02 -7.63 -5.74
C MET A 31 5.86 -8.79 -5.23
N GLN A 32 7.12 -8.79 -5.62
CA GLN A 32 8.07 -9.78 -5.14
C GLN A 32 8.58 -9.39 -3.75
N ALA A 33 9.21 -10.36 -3.08
CA ALA A 33 9.66 -10.15 -1.69
C ALA A 33 10.51 -8.89 -1.52
N ALA A 34 11.48 -8.68 -2.39
CA ALA A 34 12.33 -7.51 -2.29
C ALA A 34 11.55 -6.22 -2.47
N GLU A 35 10.56 -6.23 -3.36
CA GLU A 35 9.70 -5.07 -3.58
C GLU A 35 8.83 -4.80 -2.36
N GLN A 36 8.33 -5.85 -1.73
CA GLN A 36 7.51 -5.70 -0.52
C GLN A 36 8.32 -5.12 0.63
N VAL A 37 9.54 -5.60 0.81
CA VAL A 37 10.44 -5.06 1.83
C VAL A 37 10.69 -3.58 1.60
N ALA A 38 10.90 -3.19 0.36
CA ALA A 38 11.20 -1.80 0.02
C ALA A 38 9.99 -0.88 0.24
N ILE A 39 8.81 -1.30 -0.21
CA ILE A 39 7.63 -0.44 -0.09
C ILE A 39 7.22 -0.25 1.38
N LEU A 40 7.48 -1.25 2.21
CA LEU A 40 7.15 -1.20 3.63
C LEU A 40 8.24 -0.53 4.47
N ASP A 41 9.36 -0.20 3.87
CA ASP A 41 10.52 0.37 4.56
C ASP A 41 11.03 -0.55 5.67
N LEU A 42 11.00 -1.84 5.41
CA LEU A 42 11.55 -2.83 6.33
C LEU A 42 13.07 -2.92 6.12
N PRO A 43 13.80 -3.47 7.09
CA PRO A 43 15.24 -3.65 6.90
C PRO A 43 15.53 -4.40 5.61
N GLU A 44 16.55 -3.94 4.89
CA GLU A 44 16.86 -4.48 3.58
C GLU A 44 17.07 -5.99 3.58
N LYS A 45 17.60 -6.52 4.68
CA LYS A 45 17.90 -7.94 4.80
C LYS A 45 16.76 -8.76 5.38
N THR A 46 15.55 -8.21 5.40
CA THR A 46 14.40 -8.94 5.89
C THR A 46 14.20 -10.21 5.06
N PRO A 47 14.23 -11.39 5.69
CA PRO A 47 14.11 -12.65 4.95
C PRO A 47 12.67 -12.94 4.55
N LYS A 48 12.53 -13.79 3.53
CA LYS A 48 11.20 -14.19 3.04
C LYS A 48 10.36 -14.83 4.14
N ARG A 49 11.00 -15.58 5.04
CA ARG A 49 10.26 -16.22 6.12
C ARG A 49 9.60 -15.20 7.04
N MET A 50 10.20 -14.00 7.17
CA MET A 50 9.60 -12.95 7.98
C MET A 50 8.36 -12.40 7.30
N LEU A 51 8.41 -12.25 5.97
CA LEU A 51 7.23 -11.82 5.23
C LEU A 51 6.10 -12.84 5.37
N ARG A 52 6.44 -14.14 5.41
CA ARG A 52 5.45 -15.17 5.64
C ARG A 52 4.79 -15.00 7.00
N ARG A 53 5.58 -14.67 8.01
CA ARG A 53 5.04 -14.47 9.35
C ARG A 53 4.10 -13.28 9.40
N TYR A 54 4.39 -12.24 8.64
CA TYR A 54 3.48 -11.10 8.53
C TYR A 54 2.15 -11.50 7.91
N ARG A 55 2.16 -12.48 7.04
CA ARG A 55 0.93 -12.99 6.45
C ARG A 55 0.12 -13.84 7.43
N GLU A 56 0.76 -14.35 8.45
CA GLU A 56 0.14 -15.32 9.37
C GLU A 56 -0.27 -14.72 10.70
N ASP A 57 0.69 -14.24 11.48
CA ASP A 57 0.39 -13.89 12.85
C ASP A 57 1.28 -12.82 13.47
N THR A 58 2.14 -12.20 12.70
CA THR A 58 3.11 -11.24 13.24
C THR A 58 2.80 -9.85 12.68
N PRO A 59 2.56 -8.86 13.55
CA PRO A 59 2.31 -7.50 13.05
C PRO A 59 3.58 -6.83 12.57
N PHE A 60 3.42 -5.89 11.64
CA PHE A 60 4.53 -5.04 11.22
C PHE A 60 5.07 -4.24 12.40
N PRO A 61 6.34 -3.80 12.30
CA PRO A 61 6.88 -2.89 13.31
C PRO A 61 5.99 -1.66 13.48
N ASP A 62 5.79 -1.24 14.72
CA ASP A 62 4.93 -0.11 15.03
C ASP A 62 5.76 1.17 15.06
N THR A 63 6.27 1.56 13.89
CA THR A 63 7.03 2.78 13.74
C THR A 63 6.22 3.77 12.91
N PRO A 64 6.41 5.08 13.13
CA PRO A 64 5.70 6.09 12.33
C PRO A 64 5.95 5.94 10.84
N GLU A 65 7.16 5.58 10.45
CA GLU A 65 7.52 5.40 9.05
C GLU A 65 6.73 4.28 8.39
N VAL A 66 6.66 3.13 9.06
CA VAL A 66 5.89 2.01 8.54
C VAL A 66 4.40 2.36 8.50
N MET A 67 3.88 2.88 9.59
CA MET A 67 2.45 3.19 9.68
C MET A 67 2.01 4.18 8.61
N LYS A 68 2.84 5.17 8.33
CA LYS A 68 2.53 6.15 7.30
C LYS A 68 2.44 5.49 5.93
N ARG A 69 3.33 4.56 5.63
CA ARG A 69 3.30 3.85 4.36
C ARG A 69 2.06 2.99 4.24
N LEU A 70 1.68 2.32 5.33
CA LEU A 70 0.47 1.50 5.33
C LEU A 70 -0.77 2.34 5.02
N GLU A 71 -0.86 3.52 5.60
CA GLU A 71 -1.98 4.42 5.36
C GLU A 71 -2.13 4.75 3.87
N HIS A 72 -1.01 5.07 3.23
CA HIS A 72 -1.04 5.44 1.81
C HIS A 72 -1.26 4.23 0.91
N ILE A 73 -0.73 3.07 1.29
CA ILE A 73 -0.98 1.84 0.53
C ILE A 73 -2.46 1.50 0.54
N ILE A 74 -3.10 1.63 1.70
CA ILE A 74 -4.54 1.40 1.82
C ILE A 74 -5.30 2.40 0.95
N GLY A 75 -4.89 3.67 0.97
CA GLY A 75 -5.52 4.69 0.13
C GLY A 75 -5.44 4.36 -1.35
N ILE A 76 -4.30 3.86 -1.80
CA ILE A 76 -4.14 3.46 -3.20
C ILE A 76 -5.06 2.28 -3.51
N ALA A 77 -5.07 1.27 -2.64
CA ALA A 77 -5.90 0.09 -2.85
C ALA A 77 -7.39 0.46 -2.91
N ASP A 78 -7.82 1.34 -2.01
CA ASP A 78 -9.20 1.80 -1.99
C ASP A 78 -9.56 2.57 -3.26
N ALA A 79 -8.66 3.42 -3.71
CA ALA A 79 -8.89 4.20 -4.93
C ALA A 79 -9.03 3.30 -6.15
N LEU A 80 -8.17 2.29 -6.24
CA LEU A 80 -8.23 1.34 -7.35
C LEU A 80 -9.52 0.52 -7.32
N ARG A 81 -9.91 0.08 -6.12
CA ARG A 81 -11.14 -0.68 -5.97
C ARG A 81 -12.37 0.16 -6.34
N THR A 82 -12.34 1.43 -5.97
CA THR A 82 -13.43 2.35 -6.29
C THR A 82 -13.50 2.64 -7.77
N THR A 83 -12.34 2.79 -8.41
CA THR A 83 -12.27 3.08 -9.84
C THR A 83 -12.66 1.88 -10.69
N TYR A 84 -12.31 0.68 -10.24
CA TYR A 84 -12.56 -0.56 -10.99
C TYR A 84 -13.34 -1.55 -10.12
N PRO A 85 -14.59 -1.23 -9.75
CA PRO A 85 -15.32 -2.03 -8.76
C PRO A 85 -15.66 -3.44 -9.20
N HIS A 86 -15.70 -3.69 -10.51
CA HIS A 86 -16.12 -4.99 -11.02
C HIS A 86 -14.97 -5.83 -11.54
N ASN A 87 -13.74 -5.37 -11.36
CA ASN A 87 -12.59 -6.09 -11.87
C ASN A 87 -11.45 -6.08 -10.84
N PRO A 88 -11.41 -7.09 -9.95
CA PRO A 88 -10.38 -7.12 -8.90
C PRO A 88 -8.96 -7.26 -9.45
N MET A 89 -8.81 -7.69 -10.70
CA MET A 89 -7.48 -7.82 -11.31
C MET A 89 -6.91 -6.48 -11.77
N MET A 90 -7.76 -5.47 -11.90
CA MET A 90 -7.29 -4.18 -12.44
C MET A 90 -6.26 -3.51 -11.54
N GLY A 91 -6.33 -3.74 -10.24
CA GLY A 91 -5.32 -3.20 -9.33
C GLY A 91 -3.93 -3.66 -9.73
N SER A 92 -3.77 -4.97 -9.91
CA SER A 92 -2.50 -5.55 -10.32
C SER A 92 -2.08 -5.03 -11.70
N ILE A 93 -3.01 -5.01 -12.64
CA ILE A 93 -2.73 -4.55 -14.00
C ILE A 93 -2.28 -3.09 -13.99
N TRP A 94 -3.03 -2.24 -13.28
CA TRP A 94 -2.73 -0.81 -13.23
C TRP A 94 -1.37 -0.54 -12.59
N MET A 95 -1.06 -1.24 -11.51
CA MET A 95 0.20 -1.04 -10.81
C MET A 95 1.42 -1.45 -11.64
N ARG A 96 1.22 -2.33 -12.61
CA ARG A 96 2.33 -2.85 -13.42
C ARG A 96 2.41 -2.21 -14.80
N ARG A 97 1.39 -1.46 -15.19
CA ARG A 97 1.35 -0.86 -16.52
C ARG A 97 2.11 0.46 -16.54
N LYS A 98 2.85 0.71 -17.61
CA LYS A 98 3.51 1.99 -17.78
C LYS A 98 2.46 3.09 -17.93
N ASN A 99 2.74 4.24 -17.35
CA ASN A 99 1.78 5.34 -17.29
C ASN A 99 2.48 6.63 -17.69
N ASP A 100 1.93 7.32 -18.66
CA ASP A 100 2.52 8.57 -19.15
C ASP A 100 2.61 9.62 -18.06
N ARG A 101 1.70 9.61 -17.11
CA ARG A 101 1.72 10.55 -15.99
C ARG A 101 2.93 10.35 -15.09
N PHE A 102 3.58 9.19 -15.18
CA PHE A 102 4.77 8.87 -14.41
C PHE A 102 5.97 8.70 -15.32
N GLN A 103 6.01 9.46 -16.40
CA GLN A 103 7.15 9.46 -17.33
C GLN A 103 7.40 8.08 -17.92
N SER A 104 6.32 7.41 -18.27
CA SER A 104 6.35 6.07 -18.86
C SER A 104 6.88 4.99 -17.93
N LYS A 105 6.83 5.24 -16.63
CA LYS A 105 7.14 4.23 -15.63
C LYS A 105 5.85 3.64 -15.09
N SER A 106 5.93 2.38 -14.65
CA SER A 106 4.80 1.80 -13.95
C SER A 106 4.75 2.35 -12.52
N PRO A 107 3.57 2.35 -11.89
CA PRO A 107 3.49 2.74 -10.48
C PRO A 107 4.45 1.95 -9.59
N LEU A 108 4.57 0.63 -9.80
CA LEU A 108 5.50 -0.17 -9.00
C LEU A 108 6.95 0.27 -9.20
N GLN A 109 7.32 0.59 -10.45
CA GLN A 109 8.65 1.09 -10.73
C GLN A 109 8.90 2.42 -10.02
N LEU A 110 7.90 3.29 -10.04
CA LEU A 110 8.00 4.58 -9.39
C LEU A 110 8.22 4.42 -7.89
N ILE A 111 7.49 3.51 -7.26
CA ILE A 111 7.66 3.23 -5.84
C ILE A 111 9.06 2.69 -5.56
N SER A 112 9.54 1.80 -6.42
CA SER A 112 10.87 1.23 -6.26
C SER A 112 11.97 2.30 -6.33
N GLU A 113 11.79 3.29 -7.18
CA GLU A 113 12.80 4.32 -7.38
C GLU A 113 12.70 5.47 -6.38
N GLU A 114 11.49 5.85 -5.99
CA GLU A 114 11.27 7.03 -5.18
C GLU A 114 10.77 6.75 -3.76
N GLY A 115 10.47 5.50 -3.45
CA GLY A 115 10.03 5.13 -2.11
C GLY A 115 8.75 5.84 -1.72
N LEU A 116 8.74 6.46 -0.55
CA LEU A 116 7.55 7.13 -0.04
C LEU A 116 7.05 8.21 -0.99
N ASN A 117 7.95 8.96 -1.62
CA ASN A 117 7.56 9.98 -2.58
C ASN A 117 6.79 9.37 -3.75
N GLY A 118 7.23 8.19 -4.20
CA GLY A 118 6.53 7.49 -5.26
C GLY A 118 5.14 7.07 -4.84
N ILE A 119 5.02 6.55 -3.63
CA ILE A 119 3.72 6.16 -3.08
C ILE A 119 2.79 7.37 -3.03
N LEU A 120 3.29 8.50 -2.56
CA LEU A 120 2.49 9.72 -2.45
C LEU A 120 2.06 10.24 -3.81
N ARG A 121 2.95 10.18 -4.80
CA ARG A 121 2.62 10.62 -6.15
C ARG A 121 1.50 9.77 -6.75
N ILE A 122 1.57 8.45 -6.54
CA ILE A 122 0.55 7.55 -7.05
C ILE A 122 -0.78 7.81 -6.38
N ARG A 123 -0.77 7.94 -5.05
CA ARG A 123 -2.00 8.21 -4.32
C ARG A 123 -2.63 9.52 -4.74
N THR A 124 -1.83 10.57 -4.88
CA THR A 124 -2.31 11.88 -5.31
C THR A 124 -2.94 11.80 -6.70
N HIS A 125 -2.28 11.08 -7.60
CA HIS A 125 -2.81 10.91 -8.96
C HIS A 125 -4.17 10.22 -8.94
N LEU A 126 -4.29 9.16 -8.18
CA LEU A 126 -5.55 8.41 -8.11
C LEU A 126 -6.66 9.23 -7.46
N ASP A 127 -6.33 9.94 -6.39
CA ASP A 127 -7.31 10.77 -5.71
C ASP A 127 -7.82 11.88 -6.63
N CYS A 128 -6.93 12.53 -7.34
CA CYS A 128 -7.31 13.58 -8.27
C CYS A 128 -8.11 13.04 -9.45
N SER A 129 -7.71 11.88 -9.97
CA SER A 129 -8.43 11.25 -11.08
C SER A 129 -9.85 10.87 -10.65
N PHE A 130 -9.99 10.34 -9.45
CA PHE A 130 -11.29 9.97 -8.93
C PHE A 130 -12.17 11.21 -8.74
N ASP A 131 -11.63 12.24 -8.14
CA ASP A 131 -12.36 13.50 -7.92
C ASP A 131 -12.79 14.10 -9.24
N TRP A 132 -11.90 14.11 -10.20
CA TRP A 132 -12.19 14.65 -11.54
C TRP A 132 -13.33 13.88 -12.20
N PHE A 133 -13.24 12.54 -12.13
CA PHE A 133 -14.24 11.69 -12.74
C PHE A 133 -15.60 11.87 -12.08
N GLU A 134 -15.61 11.93 -10.76
CA GLU A 134 -16.84 12.11 -10.00
C GLU A 134 -17.45 13.47 -10.26
N TYR A 135 -16.62 14.49 -10.35
CA TYR A 135 -17.07 15.84 -10.59
C TYR A 135 -17.75 15.99 -11.94
N LYS A 136 -17.29 15.26 -12.92
CA LYS A 136 -17.86 15.35 -14.27
C LYS A 136 -19.21 14.67 -14.41
N GLN A 137 -19.55 13.84 -13.47
CA GLN A 137 -20.83 13.17 -13.48
C GLN A 137 -21.91 14.06 -12.87
#